data_7f88d52d7f2bc26903664c44ee32b00d
#
_entry.id   7f88d52d7f2bc26903664c44ee32b00d
#
_cell.length_a   1.000
_cell.length_b   1.000
_cell.length_c   1.000
_cell.angle_alpha   90.00
_cell.angle_beta   90.00
_cell.angle_gamma   90.00
#
_symmetry.space_group_name_H-M   'P 1'
#
loop_
_entity.id
_entity.type
_entity.pdbx_description
1 polymer ?
#
loop_
_entity_poly.entity_id
_entity_poly.type
_entity_poly.pdbx_seq_one_letter_code
_entity_poly.pdbx_strand_id
1 'polypeptide(L)'
;MSQTTTITPTVPVRELWEATAPVTGDYARDCAELAREALSHVGFTRFEETPFEDVLACREGDLPVTVAVLPVPVEGFEMTLADLESLIDEDVVAHGAALCVGRALASDGPLPERLRFDVVSVCVNLDAGRVRVHHVRGAWQS
;
A
#
# COMPACT_ATOMS: atom_id res chain seq x y z
N MET A 1 4.79 25.36 -1.61
CA MET A 1 3.51 24.99 -1.06
C MET A 1 3.66 23.74 -0.21
N SER A 2 3.30 23.85 0.98
CA SER A 2 3.36 22.67 1.79
C SER A 2 2.27 21.73 1.35
N GLN A 3 2.67 20.62 0.86
CA GLN A 3 1.78 19.53 0.62
C GLN A 3 1.42 18.96 1.98
N THR A 4 0.33 19.40 2.53
CA THR A 4 -0.14 18.71 3.70
C THR A 4 -0.64 17.35 3.24
N THR A 5 0.21 16.40 3.34
CA THR A 5 -0.21 15.05 3.10
C THR A 5 -1.06 14.65 4.29
N THR A 6 -2.35 14.79 4.15
CA THR A 6 -3.24 14.25 5.15
C THR A 6 -3.28 12.76 4.95
N ILE A 7 -2.58 12.05 5.80
CA ILE A 7 -2.60 10.62 5.81
C ILE A 7 -3.90 10.19 6.46
N THR A 8 -4.90 9.94 5.64
CA THR A 8 -6.21 9.53 6.13
C THR A 8 -6.43 8.10 5.75
N PRO A 9 -6.64 7.22 6.70
CA PRO A 9 -7.02 5.85 6.36
C PRO A 9 -8.37 5.86 5.67
N THR A 10 -8.41 5.28 4.49
CA THR A 10 -9.66 5.21 3.71
C THR A 10 -10.51 4.05 4.12
N VAL A 11 -9.88 3.03 4.62
CA VAL A 11 -10.56 1.84 5.11
C VAL A 11 -10.12 1.67 6.55
N PRO A 12 -11.06 1.59 7.49
CA PRO A 12 -10.69 1.29 8.87
C PRO A 12 -9.85 0.03 8.90
N VAL A 13 -8.98 -0.08 9.87
CA VAL A 13 -8.22 -1.31 10.06
C VAL A 13 -9.21 -2.45 10.14
N ARG A 14 -9.11 -3.37 9.19
CA ARG A 14 -10.01 -4.51 9.11
C ARG A 14 -9.24 -5.78 9.30
N GLU A 15 -9.84 -6.69 9.99
CA GLU A 15 -9.41 -8.06 9.98
C GLU A 15 -9.96 -8.67 8.70
N LEU A 16 -9.23 -8.52 7.61
CA LEU A 16 -9.69 -8.99 6.32
C LEU A 16 -9.57 -10.50 6.18
N TRP A 17 -8.61 -11.06 6.86
CA TRP A 17 -8.43 -12.50 6.82
C TRP A 17 -8.15 -13.02 8.22
N GLU A 18 -9.17 -13.50 8.87
CA GLU A 18 -9.02 -14.32 10.05
C GLU A 18 -8.67 -15.73 9.62
N ALA A 19 -7.58 -15.83 8.94
CA ALA A 19 -7.09 -17.09 8.48
C ALA A 19 -5.65 -17.24 8.91
N THR A 20 -5.17 -18.42 8.83
CA THR A 20 -3.76 -18.65 8.98
C THR A 20 -3.04 -17.79 7.95
N ALA A 21 -2.19 -16.90 8.41
CA ALA A 21 -1.40 -16.09 7.51
C ALA A 21 -0.69 -17.01 6.52
N PRO A 22 -0.71 -16.70 5.23
CA PRO A 22 -0.02 -17.54 4.28
C PRO A 22 1.45 -17.59 4.60
N VAL A 23 1.98 -18.79 4.74
CA VAL A 23 3.38 -18.99 5.01
C VAL A 23 3.95 -19.65 3.77
N THR A 24 4.26 -18.84 2.80
CA THR A 24 5.04 -19.32 1.66
C THR A 24 6.50 -18.98 1.92
N GLY A 25 7.37 -19.34 1.02
CA GLY A 25 8.77 -18.99 1.14
C GLY A 25 9.06 -17.51 0.86
N ASP A 26 8.07 -16.75 0.43
CA ASP A 26 8.24 -15.35 0.05
C ASP A 26 7.22 -14.47 0.76
N TYR A 27 7.66 -13.94 1.90
CA TYR A 27 6.82 -13.11 2.76
C TYR A 27 6.39 -11.80 2.07
N ALA A 28 7.31 -11.16 1.35
CA ALA A 28 7.00 -9.91 0.65
C ALA A 28 5.94 -10.11 -0.43
N ARG A 29 6.06 -11.21 -1.17
CA ARG A 29 5.09 -11.56 -2.21
C ARG A 29 3.72 -11.83 -1.60
N ASP A 30 3.67 -12.58 -0.51
CA ASP A 30 2.42 -12.90 0.16
C ASP A 30 1.71 -11.64 0.65
N CYS A 31 2.46 -10.70 1.22
CA CYS A 31 1.91 -9.43 1.65
C CYS A 31 1.41 -8.60 0.47
N ALA A 32 2.13 -8.60 -0.64
CA ALA A 32 1.71 -7.89 -1.83
C ALA A 32 0.41 -8.47 -2.41
N GLU A 33 0.27 -9.79 -2.41
CA GLU A 33 -0.97 -10.43 -2.87
C GLU A 33 -2.14 -10.11 -1.96
N LEU A 34 -1.93 -10.10 -0.65
CA LEU A 34 -2.96 -9.71 0.30
C LEU A 34 -3.37 -8.26 0.12
N ALA A 35 -2.41 -7.37 -0.09
CA ALA A 35 -2.68 -5.96 -0.35
C ALA A 35 -3.48 -5.78 -1.64
N ARG A 36 -3.09 -6.48 -2.69
CA ARG A 36 -3.80 -6.44 -3.97
C ARG A 36 -5.25 -6.89 -3.82
N GLU A 37 -5.46 -7.98 -3.10
CA GLU A 37 -6.80 -8.49 -2.85
C GLU A 37 -7.64 -7.48 -2.07
N ALA A 38 -7.06 -6.90 -1.02
CA ALA A 38 -7.74 -5.88 -0.23
C ALA A 38 -8.14 -4.67 -1.07
N LEU A 39 -7.23 -4.19 -1.90
CA LEU A 39 -7.50 -3.06 -2.79
C LEU A 39 -8.57 -3.40 -3.82
N SER A 40 -8.57 -4.62 -4.34
CA SER A 40 -9.60 -5.07 -5.27
C SER A 40 -10.99 -5.00 -4.65
N HIS A 41 -11.12 -5.33 -3.38
CA HIS A 41 -12.38 -5.29 -2.66
C HIS A 41 -12.91 -3.87 -2.49
N VAL A 42 -12.06 -2.87 -2.51
CA VAL A 42 -12.49 -1.46 -2.39
C VAL A 42 -12.48 -0.72 -3.72
N GLY A 43 -12.42 -1.44 -4.83
CA GLY A 43 -12.66 -0.87 -6.15
C GLY A 43 -11.42 -0.53 -6.98
N PHE A 44 -10.23 -0.88 -6.51
CA PHE A 44 -9.03 -0.70 -7.32
C PHE A 44 -8.97 -1.76 -8.43
N THR A 45 -8.50 -1.36 -9.59
CA THR A 45 -8.46 -2.20 -10.79
C THR A 45 -7.14 -2.06 -11.52
N ARG A 46 -6.98 -2.85 -12.59
CA ARG A 46 -5.86 -2.77 -13.52
C ARG A 46 -4.50 -2.89 -12.84
N PHE A 47 -4.35 -3.90 -12.02
CA PHE A 47 -3.08 -4.18 -11.38
C PHE A 47 -2.05 -4.62 -12.41
N GLU A 48 -0.89 -4.01 -12.33
CA GLU A 48 0.25 -4.32 -13.18
C GLU A 48 1.45 -4.67 -12.31
N GLU A 49 2.28 -5.56 -12.81
CA GLU A 49 3.52 -5.89 -12.13
C GLU A 49 4.51 -4.72 -12.23
N THR A 50 5.29 -4.55 -11.19
CA THR A 50 6.39 -3.61 -11.17
C THR A 50 7.70 -4.36 -10.96
N PRO A 51 8.86 -3.71 -11.17
CA PRO A 51 10.14 -4.35 -10.88
C PRO A 51 10.35 -4.66 -9.39
N PHE A 52 9.49 -4.17 -8.52
CA PHE A 52 9.63 -4.34 -7.07
C PHE A 52 8.47 -5.18 -6.53
N GLU A 53 8.80 -6.17 -5.71
CA GLU A 53 7.78 -7.06 -5.13
C GLU A 53 6.85 -6.34 -4.16
N ASP A 54 7.33 -5.29 -3.52
CA ASP A 54 6.59 -4.51 -2.53
C ASP A 54 5.91 -3.27 -3.11
N VAL A 55 5.82 -3.18 -4.42
CA VAL A 55 5.17 -2.04 -5.08
C VAL A 55 4.16 -2.56 -6.09
N LEU A 56 2.94 -2.07 -5.95
CA LEU A 56 1.85 -2.36 -6.88
C LEU A 56 1.54 -1.14 -7.73
N ALA A 57 1.16 -1.38 -8.96
CA ALA A 57 0.64 -0.35 -9.83
C ALA A 57 -0.78 -0.70 -10.19
N CYS A 58 -1.68 0.25 -10.01
CA CYS A 58 -3.10 0.01 -10.25
C CYS A 58 -3.82 1.32 -10.55
N ARG A 59 -5.12 1.25 -10.62
CA ARG A 59 -5.96 2.43 -10.84
C ARG A 59 -7.13 2.43 -9.87
N GLU A 60 -7.48 3.62 -9.43
CA GLU A 60 -8.76 3.86 -8.77
C GLU A 60 -9.55 4.75 -9.73
N GLY A 61 -10.56 4.17 -10.40
CA GLY A 61 -11.19 4.84 -11.53
C GLY A 61 -10.17 5.05 -12.64
N ASP A 62 -10.01 6.28 -13.08
CA ASP A 62 -9.02 6.65 -14.09
C ASP A 62 -7.70 7.15 -13.50
N LEU A 63 -7.60 7.23 -12.19
CA LEU A 63 -6.42 7.75 -11.53
C LEU A 63 -5.36 6.66 -11.38
N PRO A 64 -4.17 6.86 -11.94
CA PRO A 64 -3.07 5.94 -11.70
C PRO A 64 -2.58 6.05 -10.26
N VAL A 65 -2.45 4.91 -9.61
CA VAL A 65 -2.00 4.84 -8.21
C VAL A 65 -0.81 3.89 -8.12
N THR A 66 0.23 4.34 -7.47
CA THR A 66 1.35 3.50 -7.09
C THR A 66 1.22 3.20 -5.61
N VAL A 67 1.30 1.95 -5.25
CA VAL A 67 1.08 1.51 -3.88
C VAL A 67 2.31 0.82 -3.35
N ALA A 68 2.83 1.32 -2.23
CA ALA A 68 3.86 0.61 -1.49
C ALA A 68 3.20 -0.30 -0.46
N VAL A 69 3.66 -1.53 -0.41
CA VAL A 69 3.19 -2.52 0.55
C VAL A 69 4.23 -2.64 1.66
N LEU A 70 3.82 -2.37 2.88
CA LEU A 70 4.68 -2.47 4.05
C LEU A 70 4.29 -3.71 4.86
N PRO A 71 5.09 -4.77 4.80
CA PRO A 71 4.88 -5.91 5.67
C PRO A 71 5.27 -5.53 7.10
N VAL A 72 4.37 -5.74 8.03
CA VAL A 72 4.59 -5.43 9.43
C VAL A 72 4.37 -6.69 10.27
N PRO A 73 5.43 -7.39 10.65
CA PRO A 73 5.28 -8.52 11.55
C PRO A 73 4.93 -8.01 12.95
N VAL A 74 3.94 -8.62 13.55
CA VAL A 74 3.48 -8.26 14.88
C VAL A 74 3.58 -9.48 15.78
N GLU A 75 4.20 -9.31 16.93
CA GLU A 75 4.31 -10.36 17.94
C GLU A 75 3.67 -9.87 19.25
N GLY A 76 2.71 -10.63 19.72
CA GLY A 76 2.17 -10.46 21.05
C GLY A 76 1.26 -9.25 21.29
N PHE A 77 1.27 -8.25 20.44
CA PHE A 77 0.40 -7.09 20.56
C PHE A 77 0.04 -6.55 19.17
N GLU A 78 -1.04 -5.79 19.14
CA GLU A 78 -1.47 -5.17 17.89
C GLU A 78 -0.93 -3.75 17.79
N MET A 79 -0.53 -3.37 16.60
CA MET A 79 -0.13 -2.00 16.35
C MET A 79 -1.36 -1.11 16.27
N THR A 80 -1.26 0.07 16.85
CA THR A 80 -2.31 1.08 16.72
C THR A 80 -2.22 1.76 15.37
N LEU A 81 -3.28 2.48 15.00
CA LEU A 81 -3.27 3.29 13.80
C LEU A 81 -2.13 4.31 13.81
N ALA A 82 -1.88 4.93 14.94
CA ALA A 82 -0.79 5.90 15.09
C ALA A 82 0.57 5.24 14.86
N ASP A 83 0.76 4.02 15.34
CA ASP A 83 2.00 3.27 15.12
C ASP A 83 2.21 3.00 13.62
N LEU A 84 1.14 2.61 12.94
CA LEU A 84 1.21 2.35 11.50
C LEU A 84 1.49 3.60 10.69
N GLU A 85 0.87 4.71 11.05
CA GLU A 85 1.11 5.99 10.40
C GLU A 85 2.55 6.46 10.59
N SER A 86 3.15 6.18 11.73
CA SER A 86 4.53 6.57 11.99
C SER A 86 5.55 5.85 11.11
N LEU A 87 5.16 4.73 10.51
CA LEU A 87 6.01 4.02 9.56
C LEU A 87 6.08 4.73 8.20
N ILE A 88 5.16 5.64 7.95
CA ILE A 88 5.10 6.39 6.70
C ILE A 88 5.75 7.75 6.93
N ASP A 89 7.07 7.75 6.98
CA ASP A 89 7.84 8.95 7.21
C ASP A 89 8.11 9.71 5.90
N GLU A 90 8.85 10.81 6.00
CA GLU A 90 9.18 11.63 4.85
C GLU A 90 9.95 10.88 3.78
N ASP A 91 10.80 9.95 4.17
CA ASP A 91 11.60 9.16 3.23
C ASP A 91 10.71 8.21 2.44
N VAL A 92 9.75 7.58 3.08
CA VAL A 92 8.78 6.72 2.41
C VAL A 92 7.97 7.52 1.40
N VAL A 93 7.50 8.70 1.81
CA VAL A 93 6.70 9.57 0.93
C VAL A 93 7.53 10.06 -0.26
N ALA A 94 8.76 10.51 -0.02
CA ALA A 94 9.64 10.98 -1.09
C ALA A 94 9.96 9.87 -2.09
N HIS A 95 10.25 8.68 -1.58
CA HIS A 95 10.52 7.52 -2.43
C HIS A 95 9.28 7.14 -3.26
N GLY A 96 8.11 7.16 -2.62
CA GLY A 96 6.85 6.90 -3.29
C GLY A 96 6.54 7.90 -4.38
N ALA A 97 6.76 9.17 -4.13
CA ALA A 97 6.58 10.22 -5.13
C ALA A 97 7.50 9.98 -6.34
N ALA A 98 8.75 9.63 -6.07
CA ALA A 98 9.71 9.34 -7.14
C ALA A 98 9.28 8.12 -7.97
N LEU A 99 8.74 7.09 -7.33
CA LEU A 99 8.22 5.92 -8.03
C LEU A 99 7.05 6.30 -8.93
N CYS A 100 6.12 7.12 -8.44
CA CYS A 100 4.98 7.59 -9.24
C CYS A 100 5.43 8.35 -10.48
N VAL A 101 6.32 9.30 -10.30
CA VAL A 101 6.83 10.12 -11.40
C VAL A 101 7.63 9.26 -12.37
N GLY A 102 8.49 8.39 -11.88
CA GLY A 102 9.29 7.51 -12.73
C GLY A 102 8.43 6.60 -13.58
N ARG A 103 7.37 6.04 -13.02
CA ARG A 103 6.44 5.20 -13.78
C ARG A 103 5.70 6.00 -14.86
N ALA A 104 5.25 7.20 -14.51
CA ALA A 104 4.57 8.06 -15.48
C ALA A 104 5.48 8.43 -16.65
N LEU A 105 6.75 8.72 -16.38
CA LEU A 105 7.73 9.05 -17.41
C LEU A 105 8.10 7.84 -18.28
N ALA A 106 8.04 6.64 -17.70
CA ALA A 106 8.40 5.42 -18.42
C ALA A 106 7.24 4.88 -19.27
N SER A 107 6.01 5.32 -19.03
CA SER A 107 4.87 4.84 -19.79
C SER A 107 4.74 5.56 -21.12
N ASP A 108 4.21 4.84 -22.11
CA ASP A 108 3.92 5.43 -23.42
C ASP A 108 2.67 6.30 -23.32
N GLY A 109 2.68 7.39 -24.05
CA GLY A 109 1.54 8.27 -24.12
C GLY A 109 1.70 9.54 -23.28
N PRO A 110 0.65 10.35 -23.17
CA PRO A 110 0.73 11.61 -22.44
C PRO A 110 0.86 11.36 -20.93
N LEU A 111 1.56 12.28 -20.27
CA LEU A 111 1.68 12.21 -18.82
C LEU A 111 0.32 12.43 -18.18
N PRO A 112 -0.03 11.63 -17.17
CA PRO A 112 -1.25 11.84 -16.40
C PRO A 112 -1.23 13.20 -15.74
N GLU A 113 -2.38 13.85 -15.66
CA GLU A 113 -2.49 15.12 -14.94
C GLU A 113 -2.35 14.95 -13.44
N ARG A 114 -2.72 13.78 -12.96
CA ARG A 114 -2.71 13.49 -11.53
C ARG A 114 -2.05 12.14 -11.28
N LEU A 115 -1.27 12.11 -10.23
CA LEU A 115 -0.61 10.90 -9.76
C LEU A 115 -0.87 10.79 -8.25
N ARG A 116 -0.98 9.58 -7.77
CA ARG A 116 -1.17 9.35 -6.34
C ARG A 116 -0.34 8.17 -5.87
N PHE A 117 0.24 8.34 -4.69
CA PHE A 117 0.96 7.30 -3.99
C PHE A 117 0.20 6.93 -2.73
N ASP A 118 -0.14 5.66 -2.63
CA ASP A 118 -0.81 5.10 -1.47
C ASP A 118 0.13 4.13 -0.76
N VAL A 119 -0.15 3.87 0.50
CA VAL A 119 0.58 2.88 1.27
C VAL A 119 -0.41 1.88 1.85
N VAL A 120 -0.08 0.62 1.75
CA VAL A 120 -0.86 -0.45 2.38
C VAL A 120 0.06 -1.17 3.35
N SER A 121 -0.30 -1.13 4.62
CA SER A 121 0.40 -1.88 5.66
C SER A 121 -0.28 -3.22 5.84
N VAL A 122 0.48 -4.28 5.79
CA VAL A 122 -0.03 -5.64 6.01
C VAL A 122 0.55 -6.13 7.34
N CYS A 123 -0.27 -6.10 8.37
CA CYS A 123 0.12 -6.53 9.71
C CYS A 123 -0.16 -8.01 9.85
N VAL A 124 0.89 -8.78 9.98
CA VAL A 124 0.78 -10.23 10.10
C VAL A 124 1.11 -10.64 11.53
N ASN A 125 0.12 -11.19 12.22
CA ASN A 125 0.30 -11.75 13.54
C ASN A 125 0.30 -13.26 13.41
N LEU A 126 1.50 -13.84 13.41
CA LEU A 126 1.66 -15.27 13.21
C LEU A 126 1.14 -16.08 14.40
N ASP A 127 1.26 -15.52 15.62
CA ASP A 127 0.79 -16.20 16.83
C ASP A 127 -0.73 -16.36 16.84
N ALA A 128 -1.43 -15.33 16.40
CA ALA A 128 -2.89 -15.34 16.35
C ALA A 128 -3.43 -15.87 15.03
N GLY A 129 -2.59 -16.05 14.01
CA GLY A 129 -3.03 -16.45 12.68
C GLY A 129 -3.89 -15.40 12.01
N ARG A 130 -3.63 -14.13 12.29
CA ARG A 130 -4.43 -13.01 11.77
C ARG A 130 -3.63 -12.08 10.91
N VAL A 131 -4.30 -11.52 9.91
CA VAL A 131 -3.74 -10.48 9.06
C VAL A 131 -4.68 -9.30 9.05
N ARG A 132 -4.11 -8.12 9.26
CA ARG A 132 -4.84 -6.86 9.13
C ARG A 132 -4.22 -6.04 8.04
N VAL A 133 -5.06 -5.46 7.21
CA VAL A 133 -4.59 -4.59 6.14
C VAL A 133 -5.10 -3.19 6.41
N HIS A 134 -4.19 -2.25 6.40
CA HIS A 134 -4.49 -0.84 6.61
C HIS A 134 -4.05 -0.05 5.38
N HIS A 135 -4.98 0.67 4.78
CA HIS A 135 -4.74 1.43 3.56
C HIS A 135 -4.71 2.92 3.86
N VAL A 136 -3.62 3.55 3.49
CA VAL A 136 -3.46 5.00 3.56
C VAL A 136 -3.49 5.54 2.15
N ARG A 137 -4.58 6.22 1.83
CA ARG A 137 -4.79 6.80 0.52
C ARG A 137 -4.16 8.19 0.44
N GLY A 138 -3.42 8.43 -0.63
CA GLY A 138 -2.87 9.76 -0.83
C GLY A 138 -1.79 10.14 0.15
N ALA A 139 -0.89 9.20 0.46
CA ALA A 139 0.30 9.53 1.23
C ALA A 139 1.11 10.60 0.51
N TRP A 140 1.03 10.62 -0.81
CA TRP A 140 1.50 11.70 -1.65
C TRP A 140 0.59 11.82 -2.88
N GLN A 141 0.41 13.02 -3.36
CA GLN A 141 -0.27 13.25 -4.64
C GLN A 141 0.27 14.51 -5.30
N SER A 142 0.28 14.45 -6.62
CA SER A 142 0.71 15.59 -7.42
C SER A 142 -0.32 16.71 -7.45
#